data_07e6b382ae22b21e411f113578f7da38
#
_entry.id   07e6b382ae22b21e411f113578f7da38
#
_cell.length_a   1.000
_cell.length_b   1.000
_cell.length_c   1.000
_cell.angle_alpha   90.00
_cell.angle_beta   90.00
_cell.angle_gamma   90.00
#
_symmetry.space_group_name_H-M   'P 1'
#
loop_
_entity.id
_entity.type
_entity.pdbx_description
1 polymer ?
#
loop_
_entity_poly.entity_id
_entity_poly.type
_entity_poly.pdbx_seq_one_letter_code
_entity_poly.pdbx_strand_id
1 'polypeptide(L)'
;LSFGNRTLNAVLDSGSTGIVVAARYIPDFESLTSIGEGRLTYSSSGRVMIGQWVMTRVGLVGRDGARVETEPMPVLAVTRVECWANARHCTPHDDPSGIAMVGIGFAREGDHQSQSTSDKNPMLRVSGHGDERRRGYILTPEGVHIGLTPANTRGDFRYIKLARAADKPDWAPVPTCISINGQTPPACGSMLMDTGVSAMFITLPPSQTQGQTGSLAPGTEVSISAGAPGRGFHLYRFTVDGDSLLAPETTHLRVSDDRTFVNTS
;
A
#
# COMPACT_ATOMS: atom_id res chain seq x y z
N LEU A 1 16.10 3.58 1.62
CA LEU A 1 15.98 5.01 1.86
C LEU A 1 17.31 5.63 2.18
N SER A 2 17.52 6.89 1.79
CA SER A 2 18.65 7.67 2.29
C SER A 2 18.21 9.08 2.69
N PHE A 3 18.84 9.57 3.76
CA PHE A 3 18.75 10.94 4.25
C PHE A 3 20.17 11.48 4.39
N GLY A 4 20.57 12.39 3.49
CA GLY A 4 21.98 12.80 3.39
C GLY A 4 22.90 11.58 3.14
N ASN A 5 23.85 11.39 4.05
CA ASN A 5 24.83 10.28 3.99
C ASN A 5 24.35 9.01 4.70
N ARG A 6 23.19 9.03 5.33
CA ARG A 6 22.64 7.86 6.04
C ARG A 6 21.73 7.08 5.12
N THR A 7 22.00 5.78 4.97
CA THR A 7 21.15 4.84 4.21
C THR A 7 20.59 3.76 5.13
N LEU A 8 19.32 3.37 4.91
CA LEU A 8 18.63 2.35 5.67
C LEU A 8 17.73 1.53 4.76
N ASN A 9 17.53 0.26 5.11
CA ASN A 9 16.53 -0.57 4.47
C ASN A 9 15.13 -0.12 4.87
N ALA A 10 14.20 -0.15 3.94
CA ALA A 10 12.82 0.21 4.18
C ALA A 10 11.88 -0.78 3.50
N VAL A 11 10.72 -0.98 4.10
CA VAL A 11 9.63 -1.73 3.46
C VAL A 11 9.01 -0.85 2.40
N LEU A 12 8.89 -1.38 1.18
CA LEU A 12 8.09 -0.76 0.13
C LEU A 12 6.66 -1.25 0.27
N ASP A 13 5.74 -0.31 0.46
CA ASP A 13 4.37 -0.60 0.85
C ASP A 13 3.38 0.13 -0.07
N SER A 14 2.71 -0.62 -0.92
CA SER A 14 1.61 -0.09 -1.74
C SER A 14 0.26 -0.04 -0.97
N GLY A 15 0.23 -0.58 0.25
CA GLY A 15 -0.90 -0.50 1.17
C GLY A 15 -0.94 0.79 2.02
N SER A 16 0.09 1.63 1.98
CA SER A 16 0.13 2.93 2.64
C SER A 16 0.64 4.03 1.71
N THR A 17 0.56 5.29 2.15
CA THR A 17 1.04 6.45 1.38
C THR A 17 1.92 7.32 2.27
N GLY A 18 3.13 7.62 1.79
CA GLY A 18 4.08 8.48 2.46
C GLY A 18 5.26 7.74 3.07
N ILE A 19 6.30 8.48 3.38
CA ILE A 19 7.48 7.96 4.04
C ILE A 19 7.30 8.09 5.55
N VAL A 20 7.47 6.97 6.24
CA VAL A 20 7.38 6.87 7.70
C VAL A 20 8.67 6.28 8.22
N VAL A 21 9.41 7.03 9.01
CA VAL A 21 10.73 6.63 9.48
C VAL A 21 10.95 7.09 10.92
N ALA A 22 11.69 6.32 11.71
CA ALA A 22 12.07 6.73 13.05
C ALA A 22 12.88 8.05 12.99
N ALA A 23 12.54 9.04 13.81
CA ALA A 23 13.11 10.37 13.79
C ALA A 23 14.64 10.35 13.90
N ARG A 24 15.19 9.43 14.68
CA ARG A 24 16.64 9.22 14.86
C ARG A 24 17.41 8.93 13.57
N TYR A 25 16.75 8.54 12.50
CA TYR A 25 17.39 8.27 11.21
C TYR A 25 17.47 9.50 10.31
N ILE A 26 16.74 10.55 10.64
CA ILE A 26 16.76 11.81 9.91
C ILE A 26 17.86 12.71 10.52
N PRO A 27 18.92 13.05 9.78
CA PRO A 27 19.94 13.97 10.27
C PRO A 27 19.32 15.32 10.63
N ASP A 28 19.78 15.90 11.74
CA ASP A 28 19.37 17.23 12.21
C ASP A 28 17.83 17.40 12.30
N PHE A 29 17.13 16.33 12.64
CA PHE A 29 15.66 16.26 12.72
C PHE A 29 15.06 17.48 13.45
N GLU A 30 15.63 17.85 14.59
CA GLU A 30 15.13 18.96 15.42
C GLU A 30 15.23 20.33 14.74
N SER A 31 16.11 20.47 13.76
CA SER A 31 16.28 21.70 12.99
C SER A 31 15.41 21.78 11.74
N LEU A 32 14.76 20.68 11.35
CA LEU A 32 13.92 20.65 10.16
C LEU A 32 12.60 21.41 10.38
N THR A 33 12.09 21.98 9.31
CA THR A 33 10.77 22.62 9.33
C THR A 33 9.69 21.59 9.59
N SER A 34 9.05 21.65 10.75
CA SER A 34 7.85 20.88 11.06
C SER A 34 6.63 21.55 10.39
N ILE A 35 5.80 20.73 9.76
CA ILE A 35 4.52 21.15 9.16
C ILE A 35 3.32 20.63 9.94
N GLY A 36 3.54 20.06 11.11
CA GLY A 36 2.50 19.64 12.04
C GLY A 36 2.73 18.26 12.64
N GLU A 37 1.89 17.92 13.61
CA GLU A 37 1.89 16.62 14.24
C GLU A 37 1.44 15.54 13.28
N GLY A 38 2.09 14.37 13.36
CA GLY A 38 1.82 13.20 12.55
C GLY A 38 1.28 12.05 13.38
N ARG A 39 0.17 11.45 12.91
CA ARG A 39 -0.39 10.24 13.48
C ARG A 39 -0.89 9.34 12.36
N LEU A 40 -0.22 8.21 12.14
CA LEU A 40 -0.65 7.20 11.19
C LEU A 40 -0.91 5.88 11.90
N THR A 41 -2.00 5.22 11.54
CA THR A 41 -2.36 3.91 12.07
C THR A 41 -2.30 2.87 10.97
N TYR A 42 -1.57 1.80 11.23
CA TYR A 42 -1.55 0.62 10.40
C TYR A 42 -2.57 -0.39 10.93
N SER A 43 -3.74 -0.43 10.30
CA SER A 43 -4.89 -1.23 10.75
C SER A 43 -4.60 -2.74 10.78
N SER A 44 -3.69 -3.22 9.92
CA SER A 44 -3.26 -4.62 9.87
C SER A 44 -2.54 -5.07 11.14
N SER A 45 -1.72 -4.19 11.74
CA SER A 45 -0.94 -4.49 12.95
C SER A 45 -1.48 -3.82 14.21
N GLY A 46 -2.35 -2.80 14.09
CA GLY A 46 -2.80 -1.96 15.19
C GLY A 46 -1.72 -1.02 15.72
N ARG A 47 -0.60 -0.85 15.01
CA ARG A 47 0.46 0.11 15.36
C ARG A 47 0.05 1.52 15.00
N VAL A 48 0.31 2.45 15.92
CA VAL A 48 0.07 3.88 15.74
C VAL A 48 1.41 4.60 15.79
N MET A 49 1.81 5.14 14.66
CA MET A 49 3.04 5.92 14.50
C MET A 49 2.75 7.38 14.82
N ILE A 50 3.44 7.93 15.82
CA ILE A 50 3.26 9.30 16.30
C ILE A 50 4.58 10.04 16.16
N GLY A 51 4.52 11.26 15.68
CA GLY A 51 5.69 12.10 15.49
C GLY A 51 5.36 13.44 14.85
N GLN A 52 6.25 13.90 14.00
CA GLN A 52 6.07 15.15 13.26
C GLN A 52 6.25 14.95 11.77
N TRP A 53 5.43 15.61 10.99
CA TRP A 53 5.67 15.75 9.56
C TRP A 53 6.73 16.83 9.35
N VAL A 54 7.84 16.43 8.74
CA VAL A 54 8.94 17.34 8.43
C VAL A 54 9.18 17.39 6.93
N MET A 55 9.61 18.56 6.44
CA MET A 55 9.97 18.73 5.03
C MET A 55 11.43 18.36 4.82
N THR A 56 11.68 17.33 4.02
CA THR A 56 13.06 16.93 3.69
C THR A 56 13.14 16.25 2.32
N ARG A 57 14.35 16.18 1.75
CA ARG A 57 14.63 15.37 0.56
C ARG A 57 14.91 13.95 0.96
N VAL A 58 14.50 13.01 0.13
CA VAL A 58 14.70 11.58 0.36
C VAL A 58 15.34 10.96 -0.87
N GLY A 59 16.37 10.17 -0.66
CA GLY A 59 16.94 9.31 -1.69
C GLY A 59 16.34 7.92 -1.67
N LEU A 60 15.97 7.41 -2.84
CA LEU A 60 15.64 6.00 -3.05
C LEU A 60 16.84 5.34 -3.73
N VAL A 61 17.40 4.33 -3.10
CA VAL A 61 18.66 3.69 -3.52
C VAL A 61 18.40 2.22 -3.81
N GLY A 62 18.70 1.79 -5.04
CA GLY A 62 18.66 0.41 -5.47
C GLY A 62 19.92 -0.38 -5.09
N ARG A 63 19.85 -1.71 -5.18
CA ARG A 63 20.99 -2.61 -4.92
C ARG A 63 22.13 -2.43 -5.91
N ASP A 64 21.80 -2.06 -7.13
CA ASP A 64 22.72 -1.79 -8.25
C ASP A 64 23.42 -0.43 -8.15
N GLY A 65 23.16 0.33 -7.08
CA GLY A 65 23.66 1.68 -6.89
C GLY A 65 22.81 2.75 -7.60
N ALA A 66 21.76 2.38 -8.31
CA ALA A 66 20.83 3.34 -8.87
C ALA A 66 20.25 4.22 -7.74
N ARG A 67 20.20 5.53 -7.99
CA ARG A 67 19.72 6.51 -7.00
C ARG A 67 18.82 7.52 -7.69
N VAL A 68 17.69 7.77 -7.06
CA VAL A 68 16.83 8.92 -7.38
C VAL A 68 16.54 9.70 -6.12
N GLU A 69 16.34 11.01 -6.26
CA GLU A 69 16.00 11.88 -5.14
C GLU A 69 14.62 12.50 -5.36
N THR A 70 13.94 12.76 -4.25
CA THR A 70 12.69 13.53 -4.29
C THR A 70 12.96 15.02 -4.18
N GLU A 71 12.02 15.82 -4.67
CA GLU A 71 11.91 17.19 -4.17
C GLU A 71 11.64 17.17 -2.65
N PRO A 72 11.85 18.28 -1.92
CA PRO A 72 11.44 18.34 -0.53
C PRO A 72 9.98 17.91 -0.38
N MET A 73 9.74 16.96 0.49
CA MET A 73 8.41 16.38 0.70
C MET A 73 8.15 16.10 2.17
N PRO A 74 6.87 15.99 2.58
CA PRO A 74 6.54 15.58 3.93
C PRO A 74 7.02 14.15 4.21
N VAL A 75 7.73 13.99 5.32
CA VAL A 75 8.15 12.70 5.89
C VAL A 75 7.66 12.62 7.32
N LEU A 76 7.03 11.53 7.72
CA LEU A 76 6.66 11.32 9.12
C LEU A 76 7.89 10.85 9.90
N ALA A 77 8.46 11.74 10.70
CA ALA A 77 9.52 11.44 11.66
C ALA A 77 8.88 10.91 12.94
N VAL A 78 8.93 9.60 13.15
CA VAL A 78 8.28 8.93 14.27
C VAL A 78 9.14 9.07 15.52
N THR A 79 8.55 9.63 16.57
CA THR A 79 9.17 9.77 17.89
C THR A 79 8.57 8.83 18.92
N ARG A 80 7.37 8.28 18.67
CA ARG A 80 6.67 7.38 19.58
C ARG A 80 5.80 6.38 18.81
N VAL A 81 5.68 5.18 19.36
CA VAL A 81 4.75 4.14 18.92
C VAL A 81 3.72 3.91 20.01
N GLU A 82 2.46 3.94 19.64
CA GLU A 82 1.32 3.46 20.45
C GLU A 82 0.71 2.23 19.79
N CYS A 83 -0.12 1.51 20.52
CA CYS A 83 -0.78 0.31 20.04
C CYS A 83 -2.28 0.37 20.32
N TRP A 84 -3.10 -0.14 19.41
CA TRP A 84 -4.49 -0.42 19.73
C TRP A 84 -4.60 -1.48 20.83
N ALA A 85 -5.69 -1.49 21.55
CA ALA A 85 -5.92 -2.47 22.62
C ALA A 85 -5.91 -3.92 22.12
N ASN A 86 -6.26 -4.15 20.85
CA ASN A 86 -6.27 -5.45 20.19
C ASN A 86 -5.11 -5.65 19.21
N ALA A 87 -4.09 -4.80 19.27
CA ALA A 87 -2.91 -4.92 18.42
C ALA A 87 -2.14 -6.21 18.71
N ARG A 88 -1.67 -6.85 17.64
CA ARG A 88 -0.82 -8.05 17.75
C ARG A 88 0.65 -7.65 17.58
N HIS A 89 1.53 -8.21 18.39
CA HIS A 89 2.98 -7.97 18.31
C HIS A 89 3.35 -6.48 18.28
N CYS A 90 2.71 -5.70 19.12
CA CYS A 90 2.95 -4.28 19.27
C CYS A 90 3.22 -3.95 20.74
N THR A 91 4.31 -3.24 21.00
CA THR A 91 4.65 -2.71 22.32
C THR A 91 4.81 -1.20 22.17
N PRO A 92 4.08 -0.40 22.96
CA PRO A 92 4.27 1.06 22.98
C PRO A 92 5.69 1.41 23.47
N HIS A 93 6.33 2.36 22.81
CA HIS A 93 7.65 2.83 23.24
C HIS A 93 7.97 4.20 22.61
N ASP A 94 8.79 4.97 23.30
CA ASP A 94 9.36 6.21 22.83
C ASP A 94 10.68 5.98 22.08
N ASP A 95 11.07 6.96 21.25
CA ASP A 95 12.29 6.96 20.46
C ASP A 95 12.53 5.61 19.72
N PRO A 96 11.60 5.20 18.86
CA PRO A 96 11.65 3.90 18.20
C PRO A 96 12.87 3.77 17.29
N SER A 97 13.25 2.51 17.06
CA SER A 97 14.17 2.11 16.01
C SER A 97 13.48 1.11 15.08
N GLY A 98 14.08 0.82 13.92
CA GLY A 98 13.55 -0.18 13.00
C GLY A 98 12.29 0.22 12.23
N ILE A 99 11.88 1.50 12.30
CA ILE A 99 10.77 2.02 11.50
C ILE A 99 11.35 2.68 10.26
N ALA A 100 11.06 2.09 9.10
CA ALA A 100 11.35 2.67 7.80
C ALA A 100 10.41 2.08 6.75
N MET A 101 9.48 2.89 6.27
CA MET A 101 8.48 2.51 5.27
C MET A 101 8.43 3.54 4.14
N VAL A 102 8.24 3.05 2.94
CA VAL A 102 8.03 3.83 1.72
C VAL A 102 6.63 3.48 1.22
N GLY A 103 5.64 4.23 1.67
CA GLY A 103 4.27 4.10 1.23
C GLY A 103 4.08 4.74 -0.15
N ILE A 104 3.68 3.93 -1.12
CA ILE A 104 3.52 4.34 -2.52
C ILE A 104 2.08 4.18 -3.02
N GLY A 105 1.17 3.76 -2.16
CA GLY A 105 -0.23 3.57 -2.46
C GLY A 105 -1.01 4.88 -2.65
N PHE A 106 -2.31 4.73 -2.87
CA PHE A 106 -3.28 5.81 -3.00
C PHE A 106 -4.60 5.38 -2.36
N ALA A 107 -5.56 6.31 -2.18
CA ALA A 107 -6.87 6.07 -1.57
C ALA A 107 -6.79 5.54 -0.12
N ARG A 108 -5.80 5.96 0.66
CA ARG A 108 -5.54 5.41 1.99
C ARG A 108 -6.13 6.20 3.16
N GLU A 109 -6.57 7.43 2.94
CA GLU A 109 -7.13 8.29 3.99
C GLU A 109 -8.34 7.65 4.71
N GLY A 110 -9.14 6.85 4.01
CA GLY A 110 -10.32 6.18 4.55
C GLY A 110 -10.04 4.97 5.44
N ASP A 111 -8.78 4.51 5.55
CA ASP A 111 -8.38 3.33 6.34
C ASP A 111 -7.55 3.71 7.57
N HIS A 112 -8.08 4.60 8.41
CA HIS A 112 -7.39 5.16 9.58
C HIS A 112 -6.08 5.88 9.29
N GLN A 113 -5.84 6.20 8.01
CA GLN A 113 -4.66 6.90 7.53
C GLN A 113 -5.02 8.28 6.98
N SER A 114 -5.81 9.04 7.75
CA SER A 114 -6.33 10.36 7.33
C SER A 114 -5.27 11.36 6.87
N GLN A 115 -4.01 11.17 7.26
CA GLN A 115 -2.89 11.98 6.84
C GLN A 115 -2.10 11.40 5.65
N SER A 116 -2.52 10.24 5.11
CA SER A 116 -1.88 9.58 3.95
C SER A 116 -2.37 10.16 2.62
N THR A 117 -2.08 11.41 2.38
CA THR A 117 -2.47 12.18 1.20
C THR A 117 -1.48 12.02 0.05
N SER A 118 -1.92 12.21 -1.18
CA SER A 118 -1.11 11.97 -2.39
C SER A 118 0.13 12.87 -2.49
N ASP A 119 0.15 14.04 -1.84
CA ASP A 119 1.31 14.91 -1.77
C ASP A 119 2.50 14.30 -1.00
N LYS A 120 2.24 13.26 -0.19
CA LYS A 120 3.23 12.50 0.56
C LYS A 120 3.75 11.27 -0.19
N ASN A 121 3.19 10.95 -1.37
CA ASN A 121 3.67 9.82 -2.15
C ASN A 121 5.03 10.14 -2.80
N PRO A 122 6.11 9.43 -2.42
CA PRO A 122 7.47 9.73 -2.92
C PRO A 122 7.60 9.54 -4.42
N MET A 123 6.84 8.62 -5.03
CA MET A 123 6.89 8.36 -6.48
C MET A 123 6.36 9.54 -7.31
N LEU A 124 5.53 10.40 -6.71
CA LEU A 124 5.04 11.63 -7.33
C LEU A 124 5.97 12.83 -7.10
N ARG A 125 7.00 12.66 -6.26
CA ARG A 125 7.95 13.70 -5.83
C ARG A 125 9.37 13.50 -6.33
N VAL A 126 9.64 12.43 -7.08
CA VAL A 126 10.96 12.20 -7.67
C VAL A 126 11.35 13.37 -8.56
N SER A 127 12.55 13.91 -8.33
CA SER A 127 13.12 15.00 -9.13
C SER A 127 13.63 14.50 -10.50
N GLY A 128 13.80 15.42 -11.44
CA GLY A 128 14.45 15.13 -12.72
C GLY A 128 13.57 14.34 -13.72
N HIS A 129 12.27 14.45 -13.64
CA HIS A 129 11.39 14.04 -14.72
C HIS A 129 11.58 14.97 -15.92
N GLY A 130 12.36 14.53 -16.92
CA GLY A 130 12.37 15.17 -18.24
C GLY A 130 11.06 14.91 -18.99
N ASP A 131 10.85 15.60 -20.11
CA ASP A 131 9.63 15.51 -20.95
C ASP A 131 9.32 14.08 -21.43
N GLU A 132 10.31 13.19 -21.47
CA GLU A 132 10.16 11.80 -21.91
C GLU A 132 9.69 10.83 -20.82
N ARG A 133 9.66 11.24 -19.55
CA ARG A 133 9.28 10.37 -18.42
C ARG A 133 7.98 10.81 -17.80
N ARG A 134 6.97 9.94 -17.84
CA ARG A 134 5.74 10.14 -17.09
C ARG A 134 5.96 9.75 -15.63
N ARG A 135 5.32 10.47 -14.73
CA ARG A 135 5.28 10.10 -13.30
C ARG A 135 4.55 8.77 -13.13
N GLY A 136 5.15 7.90 -12.35
CA GLY A 136 4.62 6.58 -12.05
C GLY A 136 5.72 5.58 -11.77
N TYR A 137 5.34 4.35 -11.50
CA TYR A 137 6.26 3.26 -11.22
C TYR A 137 5.68 1.93 -11.70
N ILE A 138 6.56 0.95 -11.87
CA ILE A 138 6.21 -0.44 -12.14
C ILE A 138 6.83 -1.28 -11.03
N LEU A 139 6.02 -2.09 -10.35
CA LEU A 139 6.47 -3.08 -9.38
C LEU A 139 6.63 -4.42 -10.06
N THR A 140 7.77 -5.06 -9.85
CA THR A 140 8.06 -6.42 -10.28
C THR A 140 8.69 -7.19 -9.12
N PRO A 141 8.77 -8.53 -9.17
CA PRO A 141 9.49 -9.31 -8.17
C PRO A 141 10.96 -8.89 -8.01
N GLU A 142 11.58 -8.37 -9.07
CA GLU A 142 12.98 -7.94 -9.09
C GLU A 142 13.18 -6.55 -8.48
N GLY A 143 12.12 -5.72 -8.41
CA GLY A 143 12.22 -4.37 -7.86
C GLY A 143 11.24 -3.36 -8.42
N VAL A 144 11.61 -2.09 -8.30
CA VAL A 144 10.78 -0.94 -8.69
C VAL A 144 11.44 -0.17 -9.82
N HIS A 145 10.73 -0.02 -10.92
CA HIS A 145 11.11 0.90 -11.98
C HIS A 145 10.41 2.24 -11.74
N ILE A 146 11.17 3.28 -11.49
CA ILE A 146 10.65 4.64 -11.24
C ILE A 146 10.67 5.44 -12.53
N GLY A 147 9.52 6.01 -12.87
CA GLY A 147 9.27 6.70 -14.13
C GLY A 147 8.80 5.76 -15.23
N LEU A 148 7.76 6.19 -15.96
CA LEU A 148 7.18 5.45 -17.07
C LEU A 148 7.71 6.00 -18.38
N THR A 149 8.20 5.11 -19.24
CA THR A 149 8.74 5.44 -20.57
C THR A 149 8.05 4.58 -21.63
N PRO A 150 8.11 4.96 -22.92
CA PRO A 150 7.64 4.08 -23.99
C PRO A 150 8.38 2.72 -24.02
N ALA A 151 9.60 2.65 -23.50
CA ALA A 151 10.38 1.42 -23.46
C ALA A 151 9.89 0.44 -22.38
N ASN A 152 9.59 0.93 -21.16
CA ASN A 152 9.16 0.07 -20.05
C ASN A 152 7.65 -0.13 -19.95
N THR A 153 6.88 0.48 -20.84
CA THR A 153 5.41 0.31 -20.95
C THR A 153 5.01 -0.40 -22.26
N ARG A 154 5.91 -1.15 -22.87
CA ARG A 154 5.60 -2.04 -23.99
C ARG A 154 5.14 -3.41 -23.51
N GLY A 155 4.20 -4.04 -24.21
CA GLY A 155 3.69 -5.38 -23.93
C GLY A 155 2.17 -5.39 -23.64
N ASP A 156 1.70 -6.53 -23.14
CA ASP A 156 0.28 -6.77 -22.86
C ASP A 156 -0.13 -6.19 -21.51
N PHE A 157 -0.27 -4.88 -21.46
CA PHE A 157 -0.78 -4.19 -20.29
C PHE A 157 -2.31 -4.15 -20.29
N ARG A 158 -2.90 -4.34 -19.10
CA ARG A 158 -4.30 -4.04 -18.85
C ARG A 158 -4.39 -2.78 -18.00
N TYR A 159 -5.27 -1.87 -18.38
CA TYR A 159 -5.37 -0.56 -17.73
C TYR A 159 -6.75 -0.36 -17.12
N ILE A 160 -6.75 0.15 -15.90
CA ILE A 160 -7.95 0.66 -15.25
C ILE A 160 -7.76 2.16 -15.07
N LYS A 161 -8.61 2.95 -15.70
CA LYS A 161 -8.66 4.38 -15.43
C LYS A 161 -9.38 4.61 -14.11
N LEU A 162 -8.63 4.95 -13.07
CA LEU A 162 -9.21 5.27 -11.77
C LEU A 162 -9.96 6.61 -11.83
N ALA A 163 -11.10 6.65 -11.16
CA ALA A 163 -11.81 7.90 -10.93
C ALA A 163 -11.01 8.78 -9.96
N ARG A 164 -11.14 10.11 -10.09
CA ARG A 164 -10.64 11.03 -9.06
C ARG A 164 -11.56 10.95 -7.85
N ALA A 165 -10.98 11.05 -6.66
CA ALA A 165 -11.76 11.28 -5.46
C ALA A 165 -12.47 12.63 -5.56
N ALA A 166 -13.72 12.72 -5.08
CA ALA A 166 -14.56 13.89 -5.31
C ALA A 166 -14.07 15.14 -4.54
N ASP A 167 -13.48 14.94 -3.39
CA ASP A 167 -13.21 15.96 -2.37
C ASP A 167 -11.72 16.19 -2.09
N LYS A 168 -10.82 15.47 -2.79
CA LYS A 168 -9.38 15.50 -2.51
C LYS A 168 -8.55 15.19 -3.76
N PRO A 169 -7.27 15.61 -3.79
CA PRO A 169 -6.39 15.38 -4.93
C PRO A 169 -5.83 13.93 -4.96
N ASP A 170 -6.70 12.94 -4.80
CA ASP A 170 -6.36 11.53 -4.81
C ASP A 170 -7.25 10.77 -5.80
N TRP A 171 -7.10 9.47 -5.89
CA TRP A 171 -7.91 8.58 -6.72
C TRP A 171 -8.86 7.74 -5.86
N ALA A 172 -9.97 7.31 -6.45
CA ALA A 172 -10.83 6.31 -5.85
C ALA A 172 -10.15 4.94 -5.85
N PRO A 173 -10.52 4.04 -4.91
CA PRO A 173 -10.03 2.67 -4.89
C PRO A 173 -10.30 1.92 -6.20
N VAL A 174 -9.49 0.92 -6.51
CA VAL A 174 -9.67 0.08 -7.71
C VAL A 174 -10.99 -0.71 -7.59
N PRO A 175 -11.91 -0.57 -8.55
CA PRO A 175 -13.11 -1.42 -8.58
C PRO A 175 -12.73 -2.88 -8.80
N THR A 176 -13.39 -3.80 -8.10
CA THR A 176 -13.14 -5.24 -8.23
C THR A 176 -14.40 -6.05 -8.04
N CYS A 177 -14.41 -7.27 -8.58
CA CYS A 177 -15.41 -8.28 -8.24
C CYS A 177 -14.70 -9.57 -7.81
N ILE A 178 -15.23 -10.22 -6.79
CA ILE A 178 -14.63 -11.38 -6.12
C ILE A 178 -15.66 -12.52 -6.14
N SER A 179 -15.20 -13.71 -6.45
CA SER A 179 -16.00 -14.93 -6.39
C SER A 179 -15.25 -16.01 -5.61
N ILE A 180 -15.95 -16.69 -4.70
CA ILE A 180 -15.46 -17.88 -4.02
C ILE A 180 -16.17 -19.09 -4.64
N ASN A 181 -15.40 -20.13 -5.01
CA ASN A 181 -15.89 -21.38 -5.59
C ASN A 181 -16.87 -21.16 -6.78
N GLY A 182 -16.57 -20.18 -7.63
CA GLY A 182 -17.37 -19.90 -8.82
C GLY A 182 -18.73 -19.27 -8.57
N GLN A 183 -18.99 -18.74 -7.37
CA GLN A 183 -20.28 -18.10 -7.05
C GLN A 183 -20.65 -16.98 -8.03
N THR A 184 -21.90 -17.00 -8.50
CA THR A 184 -22.45 -16.01 -9.42
C THR A 184 -23.79 -15.47 -8.90
N PRO A 185 -24.03 -14.14 -9.02
CA PRO A 185 -23.07 -13.12 -9.45
C PRO A 185 -21.93 -12.98 -8.44
N PRO A 186 -20.73 -12.52 -8.86
CA PRO A 186 -19.64 -12.23 -7.92
C PRO A 186 -19.98 -11.01 -7.06
N ALA A 187 -19.41 -10.94 -5.87
CA ALA A 187 -19.50 -9.73 -5.04
C ALA A 187 -18.59 -8.64 -5.59
N CYS A 188 -19.10 -7.44 -5.79
CA CYS A 188 -18.32 -6.33 -6.33
C CYS A 188 -18.15 -5.20 -5.32
N GLY A 189 -16.96 -4.59 -5.31
CA GLY A 189 -16.57 -3.52 -4.41
C GLY A 189 -15.23 -2.93 -4.81
N SER A 190 -14.26 -2.94 -3.92
CA SER A 190 -12.94 -2.35 -4.16
C SER A 190 -11.79 -3.27 -3.73
N MET A 191 -10.60 -3.01 -4.30
CA MET A 191 -9.38 -3.72 -3.93
C MET A 191 -8.24 -2.77 -3.61
N LEU A 192 -7.31 -3.28 -2.82
CA LEU A 192 -6.00 -2.74 -2.55
C LEU A 192 -4.96 -3.80 -2.91
N MET A 193 -4.03 -3.47 -3.77
CA MET A 193 -2.83 -4.28 -4.01
C MET A 193 -1.77 -3.82 -3.00
N ASP A 194 -1.41 -4.69 -2.06
CA ASP A 194 -0.65 -4.32 -0.87
C ASP A 194 0.61 -5.17 -0.75
N THR A 195 1.75 -4.60 -1.10
CA THR A 195 3.06 -5.25 -0.97
C THR A 195 3.60 -5.24 0.47
N GLY A 196 2.88 -4.64 1.40
CA GLY A 196 3.25 -4.56 2.83
C GLY A 196 2.75 -5.74 3.66
N VAL A 197 1.97 -6.67 3.08
CA VAL A 197 1.40 -7.83 3.78
C VAL A 197 1.67 -9.13 3.00
N SER A 198 1.76 -10.25 3.73
CA SER A 198 1.91 -11.59 3.15
C SER A 198 0.60 -12.39 3.12
N ALA A 199 -0.45 -11.87 3.74
CA ALA A 199 -1.76 -12.50 3.82
C ALA A 199 -2.81 -11.72 3.06
N MET A 200 -3.67 -12.40 2.32
CA MET A 200 -4.84 -11.80 1.67
C MET A 200 -6.00 -11.68 2.66
N PHE A 201 -6.65 -10.53 2.65
CA PHE A 201 -7.87 -10.27 3.43
C PHE A 201 -9.04 -9.96 2.50
N ILE A 202 -10.04 -10.83 2.50
CA ILE A 202 -11.26 -10.69 1.72
C ILE A 202 -12.40 -10.31 2.67
N THR A 203 -13.20 -9.34 2.30
CA THR A 203 -14.44 -8.97 2.99
C THR A 203 -15.61 -9.14 2.03
N LEU A 204 -16.60 -9.95 2.40
CA LEU A 204 -17.77 -10.25 1.58
C LEU A 204 -19.07 -10.13 2.38
N PRO A 205 -20.21 -9.84 1.73
CA PRO A 205 -21.50 -9.97 2.35
C PRO A 205 -21.82 -11.44 2.70
N PRO A 206 -22.65 -11.71 3.73
CA PRO A 206 -22.95 -13.06 4.18
C PRO A 206 -23.40 -14.02 3.08
N SER A 207 -24.21 -13.53 2.14
CA SER A 207 -24.73 -14.31 0.99
C SER A 207 -23.64 -14.80 0.02
N GLN A 208 -22.42 -14.24 0.12
CA GLN A 208 -21.31 -14.52 -0.80
C GLN A 208 -20.19 -15.34 -0.14
N THR A 209 -20.31 -15.65 1.15
CA THR A 209 -19.27 -16.36 1.91
C THR A 209 -19.38 -17.87 1.87
N GLN A 210 -20.51 -18.41 1.38
CA GLN A 210 -20.83 -19.85 1.44
C GLN A 210 -20.68 -20.43 2.86
N GLY A 211 -21.02 -19.63 3.88
CA GLY A 211 -20.91 -20.01 5.29
C GLY A 211 -19.48 -20.03 5.86
N GLN A 212 -18.49 -19.65 5.08
CA GLN A 212 -17.10 -19.56 5.55
C GLN A 212 -16.82 -18.22 6.25
N THR A 213 -15.90 -18.23 7.20
CA THR A 213 -15.35 -17.05 7.89
C THR A 213 -13.99 -17.41 8.50
N GLY A 214 -13.16 -16.42 8.78
CA GLY A 214 -11.79 -16.65 9.27
C GLY A 214 -10.85 -17.09 8.15
N SER A 215 -9.95 -18.03 8.41
CA SER A 215 -9.10 -18.59 7.36
C SER A 215 -9.92 -19.42 6.39
N LEU A 216 -9.78 -19.18 5.10
CA LEU A 216 -10.43 -19.98 4.08
C LEU A 216 -9.90 -21.42 4.10
N ALA A 217 -10.79 -22.37 3.87
CA ALA A 217 -10.43 -23.78 3.86
C ALA A 217 -9.55 -24.12 2.64
N PRO A 218 -8.60 -25.07 2.79
CA PRO A 218 -7.86 -25.65 1.67
C PRO A 218 -8.79 -26.11 0.55
N GLY A 219 -8.40 -25.91 -0.69
CA GLY A 219 -9.21 -26.24 -1.85
C GLY A 219 -10.26 -25.18 -2.24
N THR A 220 -10.44 -24.13 -1.46
CA THR A 220 -11.32 -23.01 -1.83
C THR A 220 -10.76 -22.26 -3.03
N GLU A 221 -11.52 -22.17 -4.11
CA GLU A 221 -11.16 -21.36 -5.27
C GLU A 221 -11.52 -19.89 -5.03
N VAL A 222 -10.57 -18.99 -5.25
CA VAL A 222 -10.76 -17.54 -5.22
C VAL A 222 -10.48 -16.96 -6.59
N SER A 223 -11.44 -16.21 -7.13
CA SER A 223 -11.31 -15.52 -8.41
C SER A 223 -11.51 -14.02 -8.22
N ILE A 224 -10.58 -13.23 -8.71
CA ILE A 224 -10.58 -11.76 -8.60
C ILE A 224 -10.52 -11.17 -9.99
N SER A 225 -11.45 -10.28 -10.28
CA SER A 225 -11.45 -9.43 -11.47
C SER A 225 -11.31 -7.97 -11.10
N ALA A 226 -10.61 -7.21 -11.93
CA ALA A 226 -10.40 -5.78 -11.73
C ALA A 226 -11.19 -4.97 -12.76
N GLY A 227 -11.81 -3.87 -12.33
CA GLY A 227 -12.67 -3.03 -13.16
C GLY A 227 -14.12 -3.01 -12.67
N ALA A 228 -14.93 -2.16 -13.29
CA ALA A 228 -16.35 -2.05 -12.97
C ALA A 228 -17.11 -3.36 -13.29
N PRO A 229 -18.20 -3.66 -12.57
CA PRO A 229 -19.04 -4.81 -12.85
C PRO A 229 -19.44 -4.92 -14.33
N GLY A 230 -19.26 -6.08 -14.93
CA GLY A 230 -19.57 -6.35 -16.35
C GLY A 230 -18.59 -5.72 -17.36
N ARG A 231 -17.60 -4.95 -16.92
CA ARG A 231 -16.56 -4.34 -17.77
C ARG A 231 -15.14 -4.61 -17.27
N GLY A 232 -15.01 -5.36 -16.20
CA GLY A 232 -13.73 -5.76 -15.64
C GLY A 232 -13.05 -6.84 -16.47
N PHE A 233 -11.77 -7.04 -16.22
CA PHE A 233 -11.00 -8.16 -16.73
C PHE A 233 -10.59 -9.07 -15.59
N HIS A 234 -10.45 -10.36 -15.88
CA HIS A 234 -9.95 -11.33 -14.93
C HIS A 234 -8.51 -10.94 -14.54
N LEU A 235 -8.28 -10.74 -13.24
CA LEU A 235 -6.97 -10.38 -12.72
C LEU A 235 -6.17 -11.64 -12.43
N TYR A 236 -6.65 -12.47 -11.50
CA TYR A 236 -6.06 -13.78 -11.22
C TYR A 236 -7.02 -14.69 -10.46
N ARG A 237 -6.70 -15.98 -10.45
CA ARG A 237 -7.40 -17.04 -9.74
C ARG A 237 -6.37 -17.91 -9.03
N PHE A 238 -6.70 -18.37 -7.86
CA PHE A 238 -5.91 -19.36 -7.13
C PHE A 238 -6.83 -20.28 -6.30
N THR A 239 -6.26 -21.40 -5.89
CA THR A 239 -6.87 -22.31 -4.91
C THR A 239 -6.10 -22.15 -3.60
N VAL A 240 -6.79 -22.02 -2.47
CA VAL A 240 -6.17 -21.95 -1.14
C VAL A 240 -5.40 -23.25 -0.89
N ASP A 241 -4.15 -23.14 -0.45
CA ASP A 241 -3.19 -24.23 -0.28
C ASP A 241 -2.90 -25.03 -1.58
N GLY A 242 -3.19 -24.44 -2.75
CA GLY A 242 -2.82 -25.02 -4.05
C GLY A 242 -1.41 -24.60 -4.49
N ASP A 243 -0.92 -25.25 -5.55
CA ASP A 243 0.45 -25.04 -6.07
C ASP A 243 0.67 -23.74 -6.86
N SER A 244 -0.27 -22.81 -6.81
CA SER A 244 -0.15 -21.54 -7.54
C SER A 244 0.86 -20.59 -6.90
N LEU A 245 1.82 -20.11 -7.67
CA LEU A 245 2.74 -19.05 -7.25
C LEU A 245 2.03 -17.70 -6.98
N LEU A 246 0.76 -17.58 -7.40
CA LEU A 246 -0.08 -16.40 -7.15
C LEU A 246 -0.92 -16.55 -5.87
N ALA A 247 -0.90 -17.71 -5.21
CA ALA A 247 -1.60 -17.91 -3.97
C ALA A 247 -0.86 -17.20 -2.83
N PRO A 248 -1.56 -16.39 -2.01
CA PRO A 248 -0.98 -15.81 -0.80
C PRO A 248 -0.68 -16.91 0.22
N GLU A 249 0.23 -16.66 1.17
CA GLU A 249 0.54 -17.61 2.27
C GLU A 249 -0.72 -17.99 3.07
N THR A 250 -1.60 -17.02 3.28
CA THR A 250 -2.89 -17.26 3.95
C THR A 250 -3.95 -16.35 3.36
N THR A 251 -5.20 -16.84 3.36
CA THR A 251 -6.36 -16.07 2.92
C THR A 251 -7.40 -16.02 4.03
N HIS A 252 -7.75 -14.81 4.46
CA HIS A 252 -8.71 -14.57 5.52
C HIS A 252 -9.99 -13.96 4.98
N LEU A 253 -11.13 -14.53 5.35
CA LEU A 253 -12.46 -14.03 5.02
C LEU A 253 -13.10 -13.35 6.23
N ARG A 254 -13.53 -12.11 6.02
CA ARG A 254 -14.37 -11.34 6.95
C ARG A 254 -15.77 -11.20 6.36
N VAL A 255 -16.76 -11.24 7.22
CA VAL A 255 -18.16 -11.04 6.82
C VAL A 255 -18.55 -9.60 7.15
N SER A 256 -19.19 -8.91 6.19
CA SER A 256 -19.71 -7.56 6.38
C SER A 256 -20.88 -7.33 5.44
N ASP A 257 -22.00 -6.83 5.96
CA ASP A 257 -23.17 -6.50 5.15
C ASP A 257 -22.94 -5.29 4.22
N ASP A 258 -22.03 -4.40 4.62
CA ASP A 258 -21.88 -3.08 3.99
C ASP A 258 -20.64 -2.96 3.07
N ARG A 259 -19.80 -3.99 3.03
CA ARG A 259 -18.52 -3.86 2.33
C ARG A 259 -18.11 -5.12 1.58
N THR A 260 -17.77 -4.93 0.31
CA THR A 260 -16.95 -5.90 -0.46
C THR A 260 -15.58 -5.30 -0.69
N PHE A 261 -14.55 -6.00 -0.23
CA PHE A 261 -13.18 -5.52 -0.31
C PHE A 261 -12.17 -6.67 -0.36
N VAL A 262 -11.09 -6.47 -1.08
CA VAL A 262 -9.92 -7.34 -0.98
C VAL A 262 -8.64 -6.52 -0.80
N ASN A 263 -7.85 -6.90 0.20
CA ASN A 263 -6.45 -6.52 0.31
C ASN A 263 -5.64 -7.72 -0.15
N THR A 264 -4.99 -7.59 -1.30
CA THR A 264 -4.15 -8.65 -1.87
C THR A 264 -2.74 -8.53 -1.28
N SER A 265 -2.07 -9.64 -1.08
CA SER A 265 -0.65 -9.67 -0.73
C SER A 265 0.22 -9.74 -1.98
#